data_6b95ee791240f34c9414d67dfe9c1008
#
_entry.id   6b95ee791240f34c9414d67dfe9c1008
#
_cell.length_a   1.000
_cell.length_b   1.000
_cell.length_c   1.000
_cell.angle_alpha   90.00
_cell.angle_beta   90.00
_cell.angle_gamma   90.00
#
_symmetry.space_group_name_H-M   'P 1'
#
loop_
_entity.id
_entity.type
_entity.pdbx_description
1 polymer ?
#
loop_
_entity_poly.entity_id
_entity_poly.type
_entity_poly.pdbx_seq_one_letter_code
_entity_poly.pdbx_strand_id
1 'polypeptide(L)'
;MLQKLMDIGFVGLGTMGKPMALNLIKTGFHVNGYDLFPEKASEFIDAGGKMLSSPREVAEKSQVVITMINDLPNLEIVLYGENGCVHGLHDDLVFIDTSTIAPNDIRRIHAMLLEKGHELLDAPVSGGAKGATDGTLTIMVGGNEATYEVCLPVLEAMGSRVTYMGASGTGQATKLCNQIMLGFNTLGVSEALMLASREGIDLDRMLEALVVGAGESRMLKNHGANMSKHAFPGKFPIKLIQKDYKLINQTLIEDNLSLPGASLVLQLYNSVAASEPMVGHEGLLIALEKLNGFEVGRYGE
;
A
#
# COMPACT_ATOMS: atom_id res chain seq x y z
N MET A 1 23.82 -14.45 19.99
CA MET A 1 23.09 -13.61 20.96
C MET A 1 21.61 -13.92 20.76
N LEU A 2 20.90 -14.37 21.77
CA LEU A 2 19.46 -14.60 21.73
C LEU A 2 18.81 -13.22 21.43
N GLN A 3 18.19 -13.09 20.25
CA GLN A 3 17.34 -11.96 19.89
C GLN A 3 16.24 -11.91 20.97
N LYS A 4 16.27 -10.89 21.82
CA LYS A 4 15.24 -10.70 22.83
C LYS A 4 13.93 -10.65 22.07
N LEU A 5 13.02 -11.59 22.30
CA LEU A 5 11.71 -11.61 21.68
C LEU A 5 11.03 -10.25 21.96
N MET A 6 10.87 -9.44 20.93
CA MET A 6 10.15 -8.18 21.05
C MET A 6 8.66 -8.48 21.03
N ASP A 7 7.91 -7.83 21.90
CA ASP A 7 6.45 -7.78 21.81
C ASP A 7 6.06 -6.75 20.77
N ILE A 8 5.39 -7.20 19.72
CA ILE A 8 4.96 -6.36 18.60
C ILE A 8 3.48 -6.04 18.73
N GLY A 9 3.12 -4.78 18.68
CA GLY A 9 1.77 -4.32 18.51
C GLY A 9 1.40 -4.24 17.02
N PHE A 10 0.24 -4.70 16.64
CA PHE A 10 -0.25 -4.55 15.27
C PHE A 10 -1.67 -3.99 15.26
N VAL A 11 -1.84 -2.78 14.72
CA VAL A 11 -3.14 -2.09 14.64
C VAL A 11 -3.60 -2.05 13.18
N GLY A 12 -4.78 -2.64 12.94
CA GLY A 12 -5.35 -2.80 11.61
C GLY A 12 -5.07 -4.18 11.02
N LEU A 13 -5.95 -5.15 11.31
CA LEU A 13 -5.87 -6.55 10.86
C LEU A 13 -6.75 -6.81 9.64
N GLY A 14 -6.84 -5.85 8.72
CA GLY A 14 -7.55 -5.97 7.45
C GLY A 14 -6.80 -6.85 6.42
N THR A 15 -7.17 -6.69 5.14
CA THR A 15 -6.64 -7.48 4.00
C THR A 15 -5.11 -7.50 3.92
N MET A 16 -4.44 -6.40 4.29
CA MET A 16 -2.99 -6.32 4.29
C MET A 16 -2.39 -6.63 5.65
N GLY A 17 -2.92 -6.02 6.72
CA GLY A 17 -2.30 -6.10 8.04
C GLY A 17 -2.38 -7.49 8.69
N LYS A 18 -3.50 -8.22 8.53
CA LYS A 18 -3.62 -9.57 9.09
C LYS A 18 -2.53 -10.52 8.58
N PRO A 19 -2.33 -10.69 7.26
CA PRO A 19 -1.24 -11.56 6.78
C PRO A 19 0.16 -11.07 7.17
N MET A 20 0.39 -9.76 7.29
CA MET A 20 1.65 -9.22 7.80
C MET A 20 1.87 -9.62 9.28
N ALA A 21 0.83 -9.49 10.12
CA ALA A 21 0.85 -9.91 11.51
C ALA A 21 1.07 -11.43 11.67
N LEU A 22 0.47 -12.24 10.79
CA LEU A 22 0.69 -13.70 10.76
C LEU A 22 2.13 -14.07 10.42
N ASN A 23 2.79 -13.34 9.52
CA ASN A 23 4.20 -13.55 9.20
C ASN A 23 5.11 -13.22 10.40
N LEU A 24 4.80 -12.17 11.17
CA LEU A 24 5.50 -11.86 12.43
C LEU A 24 5.38 -13.01 13.43
N ILE A 25 4.18 -13.56 13.64
CA ILE A 25 3.97 -14.72 14.53
C ILE A 25 4.76 -15.92 14.02
N LYS A 26 4.70 -16.20 12.72
CA LYS A 26 5.41 -17.32 12.08
C LYS A 26 6.94 -17.24 12.26
N THR A 27 7.50 -16.04 12.33
CA THR A 27 8.92 -15.81 12.57
C THR A 27 9.29 -15.77 14.05
N GLY A 28 8.32 -15.97 14.95
CA GLY A 28 8.55 -16.15 16.38
C GLY A 28 8.34 -14.90 17.24
N PHE A 29 7.82 -13.80 16.69
CA PHE A 29 7.44 -12.64 17.49
C PHE A 29 6.14 -12.88 18.26
N HIS A 30 6.01 -12.33 19.45
CA HIS A 30 4.74 -12.20 20.13
C HIS A 30 3.98 -11.00 19.54
N VAL A 31 2.74 -11.22 19.09
CA VAL A 31 1.98 -10.15 18.43
C VAL A 31 0.69 -9.84 19.17
N ASN A 32 0.58 -8.60 19.65
CA ASN A 32 -0.61 -8.01 20.25
C ASN A 32 -1.37 -7.24 19.16
N GLY A 33 -2.60 -7.64 18.87
CA GLY A 33 -3.37 -7.08 17.77
C GLY A 33 -4.56 -6.24 18.22
N TYR A 34 -4.93 -5.25 17.41
CA TYR A 34 -6.20 -4.53 17.52
C TYR A 34 -6.79 -4.26 16.13
N ASP A 35 -8.09 -4.45 16.01
CA ASP A 35 -8.89 -4.05 14.85
C ASP A 35 -10.29 -3.59 15.32
N LEU A 36 -10.91 -2.70 14.56
CA LEU A 36 -12.30 -2.27 14.81
C LEU A 36 -13.32 -3.40 14.63
N PHE A 37 -12.93 -4.45 13.87
CA PHE A 37 -13.77 -5.60 13.54
C PHE A 37 -13.14 -6.89 14.07
N PRO A 38 -13.14 -7.10 15.40
CA PRO A 38 -12.43 -8.22 16.04
C PRO A 38 -12.95 -9.60 15.60
N GLU A 39 -14.18 -9.68 15.08
CA GLU A 39 -14.76 -10.91 14.51
C GLU A 39 -14.00 -11.43 13.28
N LYS A 40 -13.17 -10.60 12.64
CA LYS A 40 -12.33 -10.97 11.49
C LYS A 40 -10.95 -11.47 11.89
N ALA A 41 -10.66 -11.51 13.20
CA ALA A 41 -9.33 -11.83 13.72
C ALA A 41 -9.15 -13.31 14.13
N SER A 42 -10.11 -14.21 13.85
CA SER A 42 -10.04 -15.63 14.27
C SER A 42 -8.73 -16.28 13.84
N GLU A 43 -8.35 -16.17 12.57
CA GLU A 43 -7.09 -16.71 12.03
C GLU A 43 -5.84 -16.17 12.74
N PHE A 44 -5.85 -14.89 13.13
CA PHE A 44 -4.77 -14.27 13.90
C PHE A 44 -4.68 -14.85 15.31
N ILE A 45 -5.82 -15.07 15.97
CA ILE A 45 -5.89 -15.68 17.31
C ILE A 45 -5.44 -17.15 17.25
N ASP A 46 -5.92 -17.90 16.26
CA ASP A 46 -5.58 -19.33 16.07
C ASP A 46 -4.09 -19.51 15.80
N ALA A 47 -3.43 -18.54 15.19
CA ALA A 47 -1.99 -18.52 14.96
C ALA A 47 -1.16 -18.14 16.22
N GLY A 48 -1.80 -17.79 17.33
CA GLY A 48 -1.15 -17.41 18.58
C GLY A 48 -1.07 -15.90 18.82
N GLY A 49 -1.71 -15.08 17.98
CA GLY A 49 -1.83 -13.64 18.21
C GLY A 49 -2.80 -13.32 19.35
N LYS A 50 -2.56 -12.23 20.06
CA LYS A 50 -3.38 -11.80 21.18
C LYS A 50 -4.17 -10.54 20.84
N MET A 51 -5.50 -10.63 20.77
CA MET A 51 -6.35 -9.45 20.60
C MET A 51 -6.43 -8.64 21.89
N LEU A 52 -6.30 -7.33 21.73
CA LEU A 52 -6.43 -6.34 22.80
C LEU A 52 -7.62 -5.41 22.54
N SER A 53 -8.02 -4.66 23.56
CA SER A 53 -9.29 -3.90 23.54
C SER A 53 -9.17 -2.51 22.91
N SER A 54 -7.94 -2.00 22.75
CA SER A 54 -7.69 -0.66 22.22
C SER A 54 -6.26 -0.48 21.68
N PRO A 55 -6.02 0.53 20.81
CA PRO A 55 -4.67 0.93 20.40
C PRO A 55 -3.78 1.33 21.59
N ARG A 56 -4.36 1.96 22.62
CA ARG A 56 -3.67 2.27 23.87
C ARG A 56 -3.11 0.99 24.52
N GLU A 57 -3.94 -0.03 24.70
CA GLU A 57 -3.49 -1.29 25.32
C GLU A 57 -2.43 -2.00 24.46
N VAL A 58 -2.51 -1.86 23.14
CA VAL A 58 -1.46 -2.35 22.22
C VAL A 58 -0.13 -1.64 22.49
N ALA A 59 -0.15 -0.31 22.60
CA ALA A 59 1.05 0.47 22.90
C ALA A 59 1.64 0.11 24.26
N GLU A 60 0.82 0.00 25.31
CA GLU A 60 1.25 -0.36 26.68
C GLU A 60 1.97 -1.72 26.77
N LYS A 61 1.70 -2.64 25.82
CA LYS A 61 2.19 -4.03 25.86
C LYS A 61 3.19 -4.40 24.78
N SER A 62 3.70 -3.42 24.03
CA SER A 62 4.53 -3.66 22.86
C SER A 62 5.74 -2.72 22.83
N GLN A 63 6.89 -3.18 22.35
CA GLN A 63 8.07 -2.33 22.08
C GLN A 63 8.03 -1.71 20.71
N VAL A 64 7.33 -2.33 19.75
CA VAL A 64 7.11 -1.78 18.41
C VAL A 64 5.63 -1.83 18.11
N VAL A 65 5.03 -0.71 17.74
CA VAL A 65 3.64 -0.64 17.26
C VAL A 65 3.64 -0.42 15.77
N ILE A 66 3.08 -1.38 15.03
CA ILE A 66 2.90 -1.32 13.58
C ILE A 66 1.45 -0.93 13.28
N THR A 67 1.27 0.04 12.40
CA THR A 67 -0.04 0.44 11.90
C THR A 67 -0.20 0.12 10.43
N MET A 68 -1.38 -0.39 10.04
CA MET A 68 -1.78 -0.61 8.65
C MET A 68 -3.22 -0.13 8.46
N ILE A 69 -3.38 1.16 8.22
CA ILE A 69 -4.63 1.91 8.27
C ILE A 69 -4.96 2.49 6.89
N ASN A 70 -6.26 2.65 6.58
CA ASN A 70 -6.69 3.02 5.24
C ASN A 70 -6.36 4.48 4.85
N ASP A 71 -6.40 5.40 5.81
CA ASP A 71 -6.27 6.84 5.57
C ASP A 71 -5.77 7.59 6.81
N LEU A 72 -5.40 8.85 6.62
CA LEU A 72 -4.86 9.73 7.66
C LEU A 72 -5.84 9.95 8.83
N PRO A 73 -7.14 10.27 8.62
CA PRO A 73 -8.05 10.49 9.74
C PRO A 73 -8.16 9.29 10.69
N ASN A 74 -8.21 8.08 10.13
CA ASN A 74 -8.24 6.86 10.93
C ASN A 74 -6.90 6.58 11.62
N LEU A 75 -5.77 6.88 10.99
CA LEU A 75 -4.45 6.79 11.62
C LEU A 75 -4.34 7.78 12.80
N GLU A 76 -4.83 9.00 12.65
CA GLU A 76 -4.86 9.98 13.76
C GLU A 76 -5.74 9.53 14.93
N ILE A 77 -6.88 8.88 14.65
CA ILE A 77 -7.71 8.27 15.70
C ILE A 77 -6.96 7.14 16.42
N VAL A 78 -6.26 6.29 15.69
CA VAL A 78 -5.45 5.20 16.25
C VAL A 78 -4.33 5.76 17.12
N LEU A 79 -3.68 6.83 16.70
CA LEU A 79 -2.55 7.40 17.44
C LEU A 79 -3.02 8.32 18.59
N TYR A 80 -3.96 9.23 18.34
CA TYR A 80 -4.28 10.36 19.23
C TYR A 80 -5.71 10.35 19.79
N GLY A 81 -6.59 9.43 19.36
CA GLY A 81 -7.95 9.31 19.89
C GLY A 81 -8.00 9.01 21.39
N GLU A 82 -9.17 9.02 22.00
CA GLU A 82 -9.38 8.82 23.46
C GLU A 82 -8.69 7.54 24.00
N ASN A 83 -8.70 6.46 23.21
CA ASN A 83 -8.00 5.20 23.52
C ASN A 83 -6.83 4.95 22.53
N GLY A 84 -6.23 6.02 22.02
CA GLY A 84 -5.12 5.96 21.07
C GLY A 84 -3.78 5.62 21.71
N CYS A 85 -2.82 5.25 20.86
CA CYS A 85 -1.50 4.79 21.28
C CYS A 85 -0.75 5.78 22.17
N VAL A 86 -0.96 7.12 22.00
CA VAL A 86 -0.28 8.14 22.81
C VAL A 86 -0.64 8.11 24.28
N HIS A 87 -1.70 7.42 24.66
CA HIS A 87 -2.10 7.24 26.06
C HIS A 87 -1.48 5.97 26.70
N GLY A 88 -0.73 5.18 25.91
CA GLY A 88 -0.01 3.99 26.35
C GLY A 88 1.50 4.08 26.14
N LEU A 89 2.06 5.28 25.97
CA LEU A 89 3.50 5.49 25.73
C LEU A 89 4.37 5.06 26.90
N HIS A 90 5.54 4.50 26.62
CA HIS A 90 6.61 4.17 27.55
C HIS A 90 7.97 4.26 26.85
N ASP A 91 9.08 4.38 27.58
CA ASP A 91 10.40 4.80 27.09
C ASP A 91 10.94 4.01 25.88
N ASP A 92 10.60 2.73 25.75
CA ASP A 92 11.16 1.84 24.72
C ASP A 92 10.27 1.70 23.47
N LEU A 93 9.17 2.47 23.34
CA LEU A 93 8.19 2.30 22.28
C LEU A 93 8.61 3.01 20.98
N VAL A 94 8.62 2.23 19.89
CA VAL A 94 8.84 2.72 18.52
C VAL A 94 7.57 2.48 17.67
N PHE A 95 7.26 3.41 16.78
CA PHE A 95 6.17 3.27 15.82
C PHE A 95 6.68 2.94 14.41
N ILE A 96 5.93 2.09 13.70
CA ILE A 96 6.14 1.81 12.27
C ILE A 96 4.79 1.97 11.57
N ASP A 97 4.64 2.97 10.72
CA ASP A 97 3.44 3.10 9.89
C ASP A 97 3.65 2.49 8.50
N THR A 98 2.89 1.44 8.20
CA THR A 98 2.91 0.74 6.90
C THR A 98 1.78 1.19 5.97
N SER A 99 0.98 2.14 6.38
CA SER A 99 -0.11 2.74 5.60
C SER A 99 0.43 3.56 4.43
N THR A 100 -0.42 3.93 3.49
CA THR A 100 -0.07 4.91 2.45
C THR A 100 -0.79 6.22 2.73
N ILE A 101 -0.01 7.24 3.14
CA ILE A 101 -0.45 8.60 3.44
C ILE A 101 0.49 9.62 2.78
N ALA A 102 0.15 10.92 2.84
CA ALA A 102 1.00 11.93 2.23
C ALA A 102 2.33 12.11 3.02
N PRO A 103 3.46 12.38 2.34
CA PRO A 103 4.77 12.56 2.98
C PRO A 103 4.78 13.67 4.04
N ASN A 104 4.08 14.77 3.81
CA ASN A 104 4.04 15.88 4.77
C ASN A 104 3.21 15.52 6.00
N ASP A 105 2.14 14.72 5.84
CA ASP A 105 1.34 14.25 6.96
C ASP A 105 2.12 13.32 7.88
N ILE A 106 2.90 12.38 7.32
CA ILE A 106 3.71 11.49 8.15
C ILE A 106 4.85 12.23 8.84
N ARG A 107 5.47 13.24 8.19
CA ARG A 107 6.47 14.10 8.84
C ARG A 107 5.87 14.85 10.02
N ARG A 108 4.64 15.35 9.90
CA ARG A 108 3.91 16.01 10.98
C ARG A 108 3.64 15.06 12.15
N ILE A 109 3.17 13.84 11.85
CA ILE A 109 2.93 12.80 12.86
C ILE A 109 4.24 12.43 13.57
N HIS A 110 5.32 12.23 12.81
CA HIS A 110 6.64 11.92 13.38
C HIS A 110 7.11 13.03 14.32
N ALA A 111 7.02 14.30 13.91
CA ALA A 111 7.41 15.43 14.76
C ALA A 111 6.62 15.45 16.10
N MET A 112 5.31 15.19 16.05
CA MET A 112 4.46 15.14 17.25
C MET A 112 4.83 13.97 18.19
N LEU A 113 5.23 12.82 17.65
CA LEU A 113 5.70 11.68 18.46
C LEU A 113 7.11 11.94 19.01
N LEU A 114 7.98 12.55 18.22
CA LEU A 114 9.34 12.90 18.64
C LEU A 114 9.35 13.92 19.79
N GLU A 115 8.42 14.88 19.82
CA GLU A 115 8.22 15.78 20.97
C GLU A 115 7.90 15.03 22.28
N LYS A 116 7.39 13.81 22.16
CA LYS A 116 7.11 12.90 23.29
C LYS A 116 8.23 11.88 23.54
N GLY A 117 9.34 11.97 22.80
CA GLY A 117 10.50 11.07 22.92
C GLY A 117 10.38 9.78 22.12
N HIS A 118 9.45 9.67 21.15
CA HIS A 118 9.20 8.45 20.39
C HIS A 118 9.52 8.61 18.91
N GLU A 119 10.20 7.61 18.34
CA GLU A 119 10.51 7.54 16.92
C GLU A 119 9.35 6.90 16.13
N LEU A 120 9.22 7.35 14.88
CA LEU A 120 8.32 6.77 13.89
C LEU A 120 9.08 6.49 12.60
N LEU A 121 8.99 5.24 12.12
CA LEU A 121 9.40 4.87 10.76
C LEU A 121 8.17 4.88 9.85
N ASP A 122 8.22 5.60 8.74
CA ASP A 122 7.27 5.45 7.64
C ASP A 122 7.74 4.32 6.72
N ALA A 123 6.96 3.24 6.68
CA ALA A 123 7.35 2.00 6.03
C ALA A 123 6.26 1.45 5.08
N PRO A 124 5.75 2.26 4.14
CA PRO A 124 4.73 1.81 3.21
C PRO A 124 5.19 0.63 2.37
N VAL A 125 4.23 -0.19 1.96
CA VAL A 125 4.48 -1.49 1.34
C VAL A 125 4.00 -1.56 -0.12
N SER A 126 4.64 -2.45 -0.89
CA SER A 126 4.24 -2.80 -2.25
C SER A 126 4.32 -4.32 -2.44
N GLY A 127 3.34 -4.91 -3.14
CA GLY A 127 3.23 -6.36 -3.38
C GLY A 127 1.80 -6.88 -3.27
N GLY A 128 0.87 -6.04 -2.77
CA GLY A 128 -0.55 -6.38 -2.62
C GLY A 128 -0.80 -7.51 -1.61
N ALA A 129 -2.03 -7.99 -1.53
CA ALA A 129 -2.43 -9.02 -0.58
C ALA A 129 -1.61 -10.32 -0.73
N LYS A 130 -1.24 -10.69 -1.98
CA LYS A 130 -0.38 -11.85 -2.22
C LYS A 130 1.00 -11.68 -1.59
N GLY A 131 1.65 -10.53 -1.80
CA GLY A 131 2.94 -10.24 -1.19
C GLY A 131 2.88 -10.21 0.34
N ALA A 132 1.78 -9.68 0.91
CA ALA A 132 1.56 -9.70 2.34
C ALA A 132 1.42 -11.13 2.90
N THR A 133 0.67 -12.00 2.22
CA THR A 133 0.51 -13.41 2.60
C THR A 133 1.81 -14.19 2.50
N ASP A 134 2.54 -14.01 1.40
CA ASP A 134 3.78 -14.74 1.13
C ASP A 134 5.01 -14.21 1.90
N GLY A 135 4.88 -13.08 2.65
CA GLY A 135 6.01 -12.42 3.31
C GLY A 135 7.03 -11.82 2.32
N THR A 136 6.57 -11.44 1.13
CA THR A 136 7.43 -10.98 0.03
C THR A 136 7.21 -9.52 -0.34
N LEU A 137 6.69 -8.72 0.58
CA LEU A 137 6.49 -7.29 0.35
C LEU A 137 7.82 -6.58 0.07
N THR A 138 7.75 -5.56 -0.75
CA THR A 138 8.78 -4.50 -0.80
C THR A 138 8.37 -3.43 0.19
N ILE A 139 9.25 -3.09 1.12
CA ILE A 139 9.03 -2.11 2.18
C ILE A 139 10.03 -0.97 1.99
N MET A 140 9.52 0.26 1.89
CA MET A 140 10.30 1.48 1.67
C MET A 140 10.31 2.28 2.97
N VAL A 141 11.47 2.36 3.65
CA VAL A 141 11.52 2.86 5.03
C VAL A 141 12.16 4.24 5.10
N GLY A 142 11.41 5.22 5.60
CA GLY A 142 11.91 6.53 5.99
C GLY A 142 11.93 6.70 7.51
N GLY A 143 12.83 7.53 8.02
CA GLY A 143 12.94 7.84 9.44
C GLY A 143 14.37 7.85 9.96
N ASN A 144 14.54 7.67 11.26
CA ASN A 144 15.85 7.60 11.89
C ASN A 144 16.57 6.29 11.51
N GLU A 145 17.83 6.37 11.02
CA GLU A 145 18.58 5.21 10.54
C GLU A 145 18.90 4.21 11.65
N ALA A 146 19.24 4.67 12.85
CA ALA A 146 19.52 3.77 13.98
C ALA A 146 18.25 3.02 14.42
N THR A 147 17.10 3.68 14.39
CA THR A 147 15.79 3.06 14.64
C THR A 147 15.44 2.04 13.56
N TYR A 148 15.72 2.35 12.29
CA TYR A 148 15.55 1.41 11.18
C TYR A 148 16.37 0.13 11.41
N GLU A 149 17.66 0.25 11.76
CA GLU A 149 18.54 -0.91 12.01
C GLU A 149 18.00 -1.80 13.14
N VAL A 150 17.48 -1.20 14.22
CA VAL A 150 16.86 -1.94 15.33
C VAL A 150 15.58 -2.68 14.88
N CYS A 151 14.76 -2.05 14.04
CA CYS A 151 13.50 -2.58 13.55
C CYS A 151 13.64 -3.49 12.32
N LEU A 152 14.81 -3.58 11.70
CA LEU A 152 15.04 -4.35 10.47
C LEU A 152 14.55 -5.81 10.57
N PRO A 153 14.80 -6.58 11.65
CA PRO A 153 14.29 -7.95 11.76
C PRO A 153 12.75 -8.04 11.75
N VAL A 154 12.07 -7.02 12.29
CA VAL A 154 10.59 -6.93 12.27
C VAL A 154 10.09 -6.67 10.87
N LEU A 155 10.75 -5.79 10.13
CA LEU A 155 10.41 -5.45 8.75
C LEU A 155 10.67 -6.64 7.81
N GLU A 156 11.80 -7.34 7.97
CA GLU A 156 12.17 -8.53 7.17
C GLU A 156 11.22 -9.71 7.39
N ALA A 157 10.55 -9.80 8.55
CA ALA A 157 9.50 -10.80 8.76
C ALA A 157 8.27 -10.60 7.88
N MET A 158 8.03 -9.37 7.40
CA MET A 158 6.86 -9.01 6.57
C MET A 158 7.20 -8.86 5.09
N GLY A 159 8.47 -8.65 4.74
CA GLY A 159 8.87 -8.39 3.36
C GLY A 159 10.26 -8.92 3.01
N SER A 160 10.42 -9.34 1.76
CA SER A 160 11.70 -9.85 1.25
C SER A 160 12.64 -8.76 0.73
N ARG A 161 12.16 -7.52 0.61
CA ARG A 161 12.95 -6.36 0.17
C ARG A 161 12.63 -5.18 1.06
N VAL A 162 13.49 -4.93 2.02
CA VAL A 162 13.41 -3.78 2.92
C VAL A 162 14.51 -2.81 2.53
N THR A 163 14.14 -1.57 2.24
CA THR A 163 15.10 -0.56 1.77
C THR A 163 14.94 0.72 2.59
N TYR A 164 16.04 1.15 3.21
CA TYR A 164 16.10 2.46 3.85
C TYR A 164 16.18 3.56 2.80
N MET A 165 15.28 4.53 2.88
CA MET A 165 15.10 5.59 1.88
C MET A 165 15.61 6.95 2.37
N GLY A 166 15.97 7.08 3.65
CA GLY A 166 16.44 8.32 4.25
C GLY A 166 15.51 8.85 5.34
N ALA A 167 15.48 10.16 5.54
CA ALA A 167 14.71 10.81 6.60
C ALA A 167 13.20 10.55 6.52
N SER A 168 12.49 10.89 7.60
CA SER A 168 11.01 10.74 7.69
C SER A 168 10.29 11.31 6.46
N GLY A 169 9.30 10.57 5.98
CA GLY A 169 8.50 10.86 4.80
C GLY A 169 9.10 10.39 3.48
N THR A 170 10.37 9.93 3.46
CA THR A 170 10.99 9.43 2.21
C THR A 170 10.47 8.06 1.79
N GLY A 171 10.07 7.22 2.73
CA GLY A 171 9.36 5.97 2.44
C GLY A 171 8.03 6.25 1.74
N GLN A 172 7.21 7.16 2.30
CA GLN A 172 5.95 7.58 1.69
C GLN A 172 6.15 8.23 0.32
N ALA A 173 7.13 9.14 0.17
CA ALA A 173 7.44 9.74 -1.13
C ALA A 173 7.82 8.67 -2.16
N THR A 174 8.65 7.69 -1.78
CA THR A 174 9.00 6.55 -2.64
C THR A 174 7.77 5.70 -3.01
N LYS A 175 6.85 5.50 -2.07
CA LYS A 175 5.59 4.82 -2.34
C LYS A 175 4.75 5.59 -3.36
N LEU A 176 4.65 6.92 -3.26
CA LEU A 176 3.94 7.72 -4.26
C LEU A 176 4.61 7.64 -5.64
N CYS A 177 5.95 7.64 -5.72
CA CYS A 177 6.67 7.39 -6.97
C CYS A 177 6.31 6.02 -7.58
N ASN A 178 6.26 4.96 -6.74
CA ASN A 178 5.81 3.64 -7.20
C ASN A 178 4.37 3.67 -7.74
N GLN A 179 3.47 4.42 -7.10
CA GLN A 179 2.07 4.52 -7.56
C GLN A 179 1.94 5.32 -8.86
N ILE A 180 2.75 6.36 -9.06
CA ILE A 180 2.86 7.05 -10.35
C ILE A 180 3.24 6.05 -11.44
N MET A 181 4.33 5.29 -11.25
CA MET A 181 4.78 4.29 -12.23
C MET A 181 3.71 3.22 -12.49
N LEU A 182 3.00 2.76 -11.45
CA LEU A 182 1.90 1.79 -11.61
C LEU A 182 0.80 2.34 -12.52
N GLY A 183 0.34 3.56 -12.28
CA GLY A 183 -0.73 4.16 -13.07
C GLY A 183 -0.31 4.45 -14.52
N PHE A 184 0.91 4.95 -14.75
CA PHE A 184 1.42 5.14 -16.11
C PHE A 184 1.59 3.82 -16.87
N ASN A 185 2.08 2.77 -16.21
CA ASN A 185 2.15 1.46 -16.82
C ASN A 185 0.75 0.90 -17.14
N THR A 186 -0.24 1.15 -16.29
CA THR A 186 -1.63 0.76 -16.55
C THR A 186 -2.20 1.53 -17.75
N LEU A 187 -1.96 2.83 -17.81
CA LEU A 187 -2.37 3.67 -18.95
C LEU A 187 -1.70 3.22 -20.24
N GLY A 188 -0.38 3.01 -20.23
CA GLY A 188 0.36 2.57 -21.42
C GLY A 188 -0.12 1.21 -21.96
N VAL A 189 -0.41 0.23 -21.08
CA VAL A 189 -1.00 -1.05 -21.49
C VAL A 189 -2.40 -0.84 -22.07
N SER A 190 -3.21 0.04 -21.46
CA SER A 190 -4.57 0.34 -21.95
C SER A 190 -4.55 0.97 -23.35
N GLU A 191 -3.69 1.98 -23.57
CA GLU A 191 -3.56 2.64 -24.88
C GLU A 191 -3.03 1.68 -25.96
N ALA A 192 -2.06 0.81 -25.60
CA ALA A 192 -1.55 -0.21 -26.53
C ALA A 192 -2.64 -1.21 -26.95
N LEU A 193 -3.48 -1.66 -26.02
CA LEU A 193 -4.61 -2.55 -26.29
C LEU A 193 -5.66 -1.87 -27.16
N MET A 194 -5.97 -0.59 -26.90
CA MET A 194 -6.91 0.20 -27.71
C MET A 194 -6.42 0.32 -29.16
N LEU A 195 -5.14 0.70 -29.36
CA LEU A 195 -4.55 0.80 -30.69
C LEU A 195 -4.56 -0.54 -31.42
N ALA A 196 -4.11 -1.60 -30.76
CA ALA A 196 -4.04 -2.94 -31.34
C ALA A 196 -5.43 -3.46 -31.76
N SER A 197 -6.44 -3.23 -30.91
CA SER A 197 -7.83 -3.58 -31.22
C SER A 197 -8.35 -2.82 -32.45
N ARG A 198 -8.04 -1.53 -32.56
CA ARG A 198 -8.41 -0.69 -33.71
C ARG A 198 -7.77 -1.16 -35.02
N GLU A 199 -6.50 -1.58 -34.96
CA GLU A 199 -5.73 -2.05 -36.12
C GLU A 199 -5.97 -3.54 -36.45
N GLY A 200 -6.85 -4.24 -35.70
CA GLY A 200 -7.16 -5.65 -35.91
C GLY A 200 -5.99 -6.60 -35.58
N ILE A 201 -5.08 -6.18 -34.69
CA ILE A 201 -3.97 -7.01 -34.25
C ILE A 201 -4.49 -8.08 -33.28
N ASP A 202 -4.02 -9.32 -33.46
CA ASP A 202 -4.24 -10.39 -32.48
C ASP A 202 -3.61 -10.00 -31.13
N LEU A 203 -4.47 -9.78 -30.11
CA LEU A 203 -4.04 -9.24 -28.82
C LEU A 203 -3.14 -10.20 -28.05
N ASP A 204 -3.36 -11.51 -28.12
CA ASP A 204 -2.52 -12.48 -27.45
C ASP A 204 -1.10 -12.49 -28.05
N ARG A 205 -0.97 -12.48 -29.38
CA ARG A 205 0.33 -12.37 -30.06
C ARG A 205 1.04 -11.05 -29.78
N MET A 206 0.29 -9.95 -29.74
CA MET A 206 0.86 -8.65 -29.36
C MET A 206 1.43 -8.69 -27.94
N LEU A 207 0.67 -9.22 -26.97
CA LEU A 207 1.12 -9.32 -25.58
C LEU A 207 2.38 -10.19 -25.46
N GLU A 208 2.43 -11.35 -26.16
CA GLU A 208 3.63 -12.22 -26.21
C GLU A 208 4.86 -11.46 -26.72
N ALA A 209 4.72 -10.64 -27.74
CA ALA A 209 5.82 -9.85 -28.28
C ALA A 209 6.26 -8.72 -27.32
N LEU A 210 5.30 -8.03 -26.68
CA LEU A 210 5.59 -6.85 -25.85
C LEU A 210 6.16 -7.20 -24.47
N VAL A 211 5.84 -8.36 -23.89
CA VAL A 211 6.33 -8.74 -22.54
C VAL A 211 7.84 -9.01 -22.47
N VAL A 212 8.50 -9.11 -23.63
CA VAL A 212 9.97 -9.28 -23.75
C VAL A 212 10.65 -8.09 -24.45
N GLY A 213 9.87 -7.11 -24.88
CA GLY A 213 10.36 -5.90 -25.55
C GLY A 213 10.72 -4.78 -24.59
N ALA A 214 11.23 -3.66 -25.13
CA ALA A 214 11.60 -2.48 -24.36
C ALA A 214 10.41 -1.81 -23.61
N GLY A 215 9.19 -2.09 -24.04
CA GLY A 215 7.95 -1.61 -23.38
C GLY A 215 7.46 -2.53 -22.26
N GLU A 216 8.26 -3.53 -21.84
CA GLU A 216 7.84 -4.44 -20.77
C GLU A 216 7.52 -3.71 -19.46
N SER A 217 6.55 -4.23 -18.74
CA SER A 217 6.26 -3.80 -17.38
C SER A 217 5.63 -4.95 -16.58
N ARG A 218 5.74 -4.87 -15.25
CA ARG A 218 5.03 -5.81 -14.38
C ARG A 218 3.51 -5.74 -14.59
N MET A 219 2.99 -4.55 -14.93
CA MET A 219 1.58 -4.35 -15.28
C MET A 219 1.20 -5.14 -16.52
N LEU A 220 1.97 -5.01 -17.58
CA LEU A 220 1.78 -5.75 -18.84
C LEU A 220 1.82 -7.28 -18.58
N LYS A 221 2.85 -7.76 -17.87
CA LYS A 221 3.05 -9.20 -17.60
C LYS A 221 1.90 -9.80 -16.76
N ASN A 222 1.44 -9.10 -15.74
CA ASN A 222 0.50 -9.67 -14.78
C ASN A 222 -0.97 -9.40 -15.11
N HIS A 223 -1.26 -8.34 -15.86
CA HIS A 223 -2.63 -7.86 -16.09
C HIS A 223 -3.01 -7.75 -17.58
N GLY A 224 -2.05 -7.66 -18.50
CA GLY A 224 -2.31 -7.48 -19.93
C GLY A 224 -3.30 -8.51 -20.49
N ALA A 225 -3.11 -9.80 -20.18
CA ALA A 225 -4.00 -10.87 -20.62
C ALA A 225 -5.43 -10.79 -20.02
N ASN A 226 -5.58 -10.25 -18.81
CA ASN A 226 -6.89 -10.02 -18.22
C ASN A 226 -7.56 -8.81 -18.88
N MET A 227 -6.80 -7.74 -19.12
CA MET A 227 -7.29 -6.53 -19.76
C MET A 227 -7.74 -6.80 -21.19
N SER A 228 -6.97 -7.59 -21.99
CA SER A 228 -7.35 -7.97 -23.36
C SER A 228 -8.65 -8.78 -23.43
N LYS A 229 -9.02 -9.46 -22.34
CA LYS A 229 -10.27 -10.25 -22.20
C LYS A 229 -11.35 -9.51 -21.42
N HIS A 230 -11.18 -8.22 -21.20
CA HIS A 230 -12.10 -7.36 -20.44
C HIS A 230 -12.39 -7.91 -19.02
N ALA A 231 -11.40 -8.54 -18.37
CA ALA A 231 -11.49 -9.09 -17.03
C ALA A 231 -10.76 -8.20 -16.01
N PHE A 232 -11.48 -7.65 -15.06
CA PHE A 232 -10.97 -6.72 -14.04
C PHE A 232 -11.26 -7.26 -12.63
N PRO A 233 -10.47 -8.21 -12.11
CA PRO A 233 -10.83 -9.04 -10.96
C PRO A 233 -10.89 -8.30 -9.61
N GLY A 234 -10.69 -7.01 -9.55
CA GLY A 234 -10.89 -6.20 -8.32
C GLY A 234 -9.95 -6.52 -7.13
N LYS A 235 -8.87 -7.27 -7.33
CA LYS A 235 -7.90 -7.61 -6.27
C LYS A 235 -7.22 -6.40 -5.63
N PHE A 236 -7.07 -5.34 -6.39
CA PHE A 236 -6.68 -4.01 -5.93
C PHE A 236 -7.71 -3.03 -6.49
N PRO A 237 -8.79 -2.74 -5.74
CA PRO A 237 -9.91 -1.95 -6.22
C PRO A 237 -9.48 -0.55 -6.67
N ILE A 238 -10.16 -0.03 -7.69
CA ILE A 238 -9.88 1.27 -8.27
C ILE A 238 -9.93 2.40 -7.25
N LYS A 239 -10.76 2.28 -6.22
CA LYS A 239 -10.84 3.24 -5.10
C LYS A 239 -9.52 3.39 -4.33
N LEU A 240 -8.73 2.32 -4.23
CA LEU A 240 -7.45 2.37 -3.51
C LEU A 240 -6.38 3.11 -4.32
N ILE A 241 -6.26 2.82 -5.63
CA ILE A 241 -5.33 3.56 -6.47
C ILE A 241 -5.78 5.01 -6.64
N GLN A 242 -7.10 5.28 -6.71
CA GLN A 242 -7.66 6.63 -6.71
C GLN A 242 -7.27 7.40 -5.44
N LYS A 243 -7.34 6.75 -4.27
CA LYS A 243 -6.87 7.35 -3.01
C LYS A 243 -5.39 7.71 -3.10
N ASP A 244 -4.54 6.81 -3.57
CA ASP A 244 -3.11 7.06 -3.68
C ASP A 244 -2.81 8.22 -4.65
N TYR A 245 -3.53 8.32 -5.77
CA TYR A 245 -3.41 9.45 -6.70
C TYR A 245 -3.92 10.77 -6.13
N LYS A 246 -4.89 10.75 -5.21
CA LYS A 246 -5.29 11.95 -4.46
C LYS A 246 -4.16 12.41 -3.54
N LEU A 247 -3.46 11.49 -2.86
CA LEU A 247 -2.28 11.82 -2.04
C LEU A 247 -1.13 12.38 -2.90
N ILE A 248 -0.92 11.83 -4.11
CA ILE A 248 0.03 12.39 -5.08
C ILE A 248 -0.35 13.84 -5.38
N ASN A 249 -1.60 14.12 -5.79
CA ASN A 249 -2.02 15.47 -6.13
C ASN A 249 -1.97 16.43 -4.92
N GLN A 250 -2.31 15.97 -3.72
CA GLN A 250 -2.11 16.74 -2.48
C GLN A 250 -0.64 17.16 -2.35
N THR A 251 0.29 16.20 -2.47
CA THR A 251 1.74 16.45 -2.38
C THR A 251 2.21 17.42 -3.47
N LEU A 252 1.69 17.29 -4.71
CA LEU A 252 2.05 18.21 -5.80
C LEU A 252 1.63 19.66 -5.50
N ILE A 253 0.46 19.84 -4.89
CA ILE A 253 -0.05 21.17 -4.49
C ILE A 253 0.80 21.74 -3.36
N GLU A 254 1.06 20.96 -2.31
CA GLU A 254 1.82 21.39 -1.14
C GLU A 254 3.27 21.75 -1.48
N ASP A 255 3.90 20.98 -2.39
CA ASP A 255 5.31 21.16 -2.77
C ASP A 255 5.48 22.04 -4.02
N ASN A 256 4.39 22.60 -4.60
CA ASN A 256 4.38 23.38 -5.84
C ASN A 256 5.07 22.64 -7.01
N LEU A 257 4.82 21.33 -7.13
CA LEU A 257 5.41 20.48 -8.16
C LEU A 257 4.42 20.20 -9.30
N SER A 258 4.84 20.37 -10.55
CA SER A 258 4.00 20.15 -11.74
C SER A 258 4.30 18.79 -12.39
N LEU A 259 3.37 17.84 -12.23
CA LEU A 259 3.39 16.52 -12.87
C LEU A 259 2.06 16.28 -13.62
N PRO A 260 1.88 16.85 -14.83
CA PRO A 260 0.59 16.85 -15.53
C PRO A 260 0.06 15.44 -15.83
N GLY A 261 0.96 14.47 -16.09
CA GLY A 261 0.56 13.09 -16.35
C GLY A 261 -0.07 12.40 -15.13
N ALA A 262 0.41 12.67 -13.92
CA ALA A 262 -0.21 12.14 -12.70
C ALA A 262 -1.64 12.66 -12.52
N SER A 263 -1.87 13.94 -12.83
CA SER A 263 -3.21 14.52 -12.80
C SER A 263 -4.12 13.94 -13.87
N LEU A 264 -3.61 13.68 -15.09
CA LEU A 264 -4.36 13.00 -16.15
C LEU A 264 -4.81 11.59 -15.69
N VAL A 265 -3.90 10.78 -15.17
CA VAL A 265 -4.19 9.42 -14.68
C VAL A 265 -5.25 9.45 -13.58
N LEU A 266 -5.19 10.42 -12.64
CA LEU A 266 -6.24 10.59 -11.63
C LEU A 266 -7.62 10.85 -12.28
N GLN A 267 -7.71 11.70 -13.30
CA GLN A 267 -8.99 11.99 -13.96
C GLN A 267 -9.56 10.73 -14.65
N LEU A 268 -8.72 9.92 -15.27
CA LEU A 268 -9.15 8.66 -15.86
C LEU A 268 -9.67 7.68 -14.78
N TYR A 269 -8.96 7.52 -13.66
CA TYR A 269 -9.45 6.72 -12.53
C TYR A 269 -10.76 7.28 -11.95
N ASN A 270 -10.90 8.59 -11.83
CA ASN A 270 -12.14 9.22 -11.36
C ASN A 270 -13.34 8.87 -12.25
N SER A 271 -13.16 8.86 -13.58
CA SER A 271 -14.24 8.55 -14.51
C SER A 271 -14.73 7.10 -14.38
N VAL A 272 -13.83 6.15 -14.14
CA VAL A 272 -14.21 4.74 -13.92
C VAL A 272 -14.79 4.52 -12.52
N ALA A 273 -14.16 5.07 -11.49
CA ALA A 273 -14.64 4.91 -10.11
C ALA A 273 -16.06 5.45 -9.89
N ALA A 274 -16.49 6.42 -10.69
CA ALA A 274 -17.85 6.98 -10.65
C ALA A 274 -18.94 5.98 -11.07
N SER A 275 -18.63 5.07 -12.01
CA SER A 275 -19.57 4.07 -12.54
C SER A 275 -19.28 2.65 -12.04
N GLU A 276 -18.01 2.30 -11.86
CA GLU A 276 -17.56 0.94 -11.58
C GLU A 276 -16.54 0.89 -10.42
N PRO A 277 -16.95 1.25 -9.20
CA PRO A 277 -16.04 1.43 -8.06
C PRO A 277 -15.37 0.13 -7.56
N MET A 278 -15.86 -1.03 -7.99
CA MET A 278 -15.41 -2.35 -7.51
C MET A 278 -14.45 -3.06 -8.46
N VAL A 279 -14.24 -2.54 -9.68
CA VAL A 279 -13.25 -3.12 -10.61
C VAL A 279 -11.82 -2.92 -10.08
N GLY A 280 -10.89 -3.75 -10.55
CA GLY A 280 -9.47 -3.59 -10.27
C GLY A 280 -8.90 -2.31 -10.91
N HIS A 281 -7.71 -1.90 -10.47
CA HIS A 281 -7.04 -0.71 -11.01
C HIS A 281 -6.73 -0.83 -12.51
N GLU A 282 -6.62 -2.03 -13.05
CA GLU A 282 -6.52 -2.33 -14.48
C GLU A 282 -7.76 -1.89 -15.28
N GLY A 283 -8.89 -1.69 -14.62
CA GLY A 283 -10.12 -1.13 -15.21
C GLY A 283 -10.00 0.33 -15.69
N LEU A 284 -8.82 0.96 -15.57
CA LEU A 284 -8.53 2.24 -16.23
C LEU A 284 -8.80 2.15 -17.76
N LEU A 285 -8.64 0.97 -18.36
CA LEU A 285 -8.98 0.70 -19.75
C LEU A 285 -10.42 1.14 -20.10
N ILE A 286 -11.37 0.92 -19.20
CA ILE A 286 -12.79 1.29 -19.40
C ILE A 286 -12.96 2.80 -19.66
N ALA A 287 -12.10 3.64 -19.05
CA ALA A 287 -12.12 5.08 -19.35
C ALA A 287 -11.77 5.36 -20.79
N LEU A 288 -10.77 4.67 -21.34
CA LEU A 288 -10.34 4.85 -22.72
C LEU A 288 -11.37 4.29 -23.71
N GLU A 289 -12.00 3.17 -23.41
CA GLU A 289 -13.07 2.57 -24.20
C GLU A 289 -14.27 3.53 -24.31
N LYS A 290 -14.68 4.16 -23.21
CA LYS A 290 -15.73 5.17 -23.19
C LYS A 290 -15.36 6.40 -24.03
N LEU A 291 -14.10 6.86 -23.96
CA LEU A 291 -13.63 8.00 -24.76
C LEU A 291 -13.58 7.70 -26.26
N ASN A 292 -13.33 6.46 -26.65
CA ASN A 292 -13.17 6.06 -28.05
C ASN A 292 -14.43 5.40 -28.65
N GLY A 293 -15.43 5.08 -27.84
CA GLY A 293 -16.70 4.52 -28.27
C GLY A 293 -16.65 3.06 -28.74
N PHE A 294 -15.63 2.29 -28.32
CA PHE A 294 -15.57 0.86 -28.57
C PHE A 294 -14.84 0.12 -27.47
N GLU A 295 -15.12 -1.16 -27.29
CA GLU A 295 -14.44 -2.07 -26.34
C GLU A 295 -13.27 -2.78 -27.02
N VAL A 296 -12.20 -3.02 -26.23
CA VAL A 296 -11.04 -3.80 -26.66
C VAL A 296 -11.47 -5.22 -27.03
N GLY A 297 -10.97 -5.72 -28.17
CA GLY A 297 -11.30 -7.05 -28.72
C GLY A 297 -12.66 -7.14 -29.43
N ARG A 298 -13.46 -6.07 -29.47
CA ARG A 298 -14.80 -6.04 -30.11
C ARG A 298 -14.94 -4.93 -31.16
N TYR A 299 -13.81 -4.43 -31.65
CA TYR A 299 -13.83 -3.39 -32.68
C TYR A 299 -14.29 -3.99 -34.03
N GLY A 300 -15.41 -3.47 -34.56
CA GLY A 300 -15.98 -3.92 -35.81
C GLY A 300 -17.12 -4.94 -35.70
N GLU A 301 -17.48 -5.33 -34.47
CA GLU A 301 -18.73 -6.05 -34.16
C GLU A 301 -19.85 -5.02 -33.97
#